data_9698e56740045d277178731fc2c811f8
#
_entry.id   9698e56740045d277178731fc2c811f8
#
_cell.length_a   1.000
_cell.length_b   1.000
_cell.length_c   1.000
_cell.angle_alpha   90.00
_cell.angle_beta   90.00
_cell.angle_gamma   90.00
#
_symmetry.space_group_name_H-M   'P 1'
#
loop_
_entity.id
_entity.type
_entity.pdbx_description
1 polymer ?
#
loop_
_entity_poly.entity_id
_entity_poly.type
_entity_poly.pdbx_seq_one_letter_code
_entity_poly.pdbx_strand_id
1 'polypeptide(L)'
;MKNIIALSPIYTEDSNNLKKASINSPYELNRFNAKWNVPEEFRDDVIAVYGEDIYAEIVAEQCNLTLTKPKDNWLAGISEQFTKRKISYDQLKDFANEENIFIKCSDFKSFKAGVFDKVTDIKGFDSLDLNSMVFTSEVVEWELEVRCFVLNNEIKTHSSYWRNNAFDTNSLSKTEQKDMFEFFQNFIQKYAETLPKAIVLDFGIIKGKGWALIEANPAWCSGLYDCDAAKALEVIVQSCIKN
;
A
#
# COMPACT_ATOMS: atom_id res chain seq x y z
N MET A 1 -22.98 8.94 -18.59
CA MET A 1 -21.59 9.02 -18.05
C MET A 1 -21.02 7.61 -18.01
N LYS A 2 -19.82 7.43 -18.52
CA LYS A 2 -19.08 6.16 -18.41
C LYS A 2 -18.35 6.17 -17.07
N ASN A 3 -18.21 5.00 -16.46
CA ASN A 3 -17.40 4.84 -15.25
C ASN A 3 -15.98 4.44 -15.67
N ILE A 4 -15.12 5.41 -15.99
CA ILE A 4 -13.77 5.14 -16.47
C ILE A 4 -12.79 5.07 -15.29
N ILE A 5 -11.93 4.06 -15.31
CA ILE A 5 -10.75 3.97 -14.46
C ILE A 5 -9.53 4.25 -15.33
N ALA A 6 -8.80 5.30 -15.01
CA ALA A 6 -7.58 5.66 -15.72
C ALA A 6 -6.42 4.77 -15.25
N LEU A 7 -5.87 3.99 -16.18
CA LEU A 7 -4.68 3.16 -15.92
C LEU A 7 -3.40 3.89 -16.35
N SER A 8 -2.34 3.69 -15.57
CA SER A 8 -0.99 4.08 -15.98
C SER A 8 -0.67 3.55 -17.39
N PRO A 9 0.05 4.32 -18.21
CA PRO A 9 0.51 3.85 -19.52
C PRO A 9 1.51 2.69 -19.44
N ILE A 10 2.10 2.45 -18.26
CA ILE A 10 2.99 1.31 -18.04
C ILE A 10 2.16 0.03 -17.93
N TYR A 11 2.51 -0.96 -18.77
CA TYR A 11 1.86 -2.27 -18.74
C TYR A 11 2.49 -3.14 -17.65
N THR A 12 1.69 -3.49 -16.66
CA THR A 12 2.05 -4.43 -15.60
C THR A 12 1.10 -5.63 -15.62
N GLU A 13 1.50 -6.74 -14.99
CA GLU A 13 0.61 -7.89 -14.83
C GLU A 13 -0.66 -7.50 -14.07
N ASP A 14 -0.54 -6.73 -12.99
CA ASP A 14 -1.66 -6.23 -12.21
C ASP A 14 -2.66 -5.44 -13.06
N SER A 15 -2.16 -4.47 -13.84
CA SER A 15 -3.02 -3.65 -14.69
C SER A 15 -3.72 -4.47 -15.79
N ASN A 16 -3.10 -5.56 -16.26
CA ASN A 16 -3.72 -6.48 -17.20
C ASN A 16 -4.79 -7.36 -16.52
N ASN A 17 -4.54 -7.81 -15.29
CA ASN A 17 -5.50 -8.59 -14.50
C ASN A 17 -6.72 -7.75 -14.14
N LEU A 18 -6.54 -6.49 -13.71
CA LEU A 18 -7.63 -5.53 -13.50
C LEU A 18 -8.45 -5.32 -14.79
N LYS A 19 -7.77 -5.16 -15.95
CA LYS A 19 -8.47 -4.99 -17.22
C LYS A 19 -9.30 -6.21 -17.61
N LYS A 20 -8.81 -7.42 -17.36
CA LYS A 20 -9.59 -8.65 -17.58
C LYS A 20 -10.79 -8.72 -16.63
N ALA A 21 -10.59 -8.39 -15.36
CA ALA A 21 -11.65 -8.38 -14.34
C ALA A 21 -12.75 -7.36 -14.66
N SER A 22 -12.41 -6.23 -15.29
CA SER A 22 -13.38 -5.20 -15.64
C SER A 22 -14.36 -5.59 -16.75
N ILE A 23 -14.10 -6.62 -17.54
CA ILE A 23 -14.95 -7.02 -18.68
C ILE A 23 -16.41 -7.28 -18.23
N ASN A 24 -16.60 -7.84 -17.03
CA ASN A 24 -17.92 -8.14 -16.48
C ASN A 24 -18.31 -7.17 -15.36
N SER A 25 -17.73 -5.98 -15.31
CA SER A 25 -17.98 -4.95 -14.31
C SER A 25 -18.61 -3.71 -14.96
N PRO A 26 -19.15 -2.76 -14.18
CA PRO A 26 -19.66 -1.51 -14.72
C PRO A 26 -18.53 -0.52 -15.08
N TYR A 27 -17.28 -0.90 -15.01
CA TYR A 27 -16.12 -0.04 -15.19
C TYR A 27 -15.43 -0.26 -16.53
N GLU A 28 -15.04 0.83 -17.19
CA GLU A 28 -14.20 0.83 -18.39
C GLU A 28 -12.76 1.22 -17.98
N LEU A 29 -11.77 0.34 -18.18
CA LEU A 29 -10.38 0.63 -17.87
C LEU A 29 -9.64 1.15 -19.10
N ASN A 30 -9.23 2.42 -19.06
CA ASN A 30 -8.60 3.11 -20.18
C ASN A 30 -7.18 3.57 -19.83
N ARG A 31 -6.26 3.36 -20.78
CA ARG A 31 -4.97 4.04 -20.83
C ARG A 31 -5.07 5.19 -21.81
N PHE A 32 -4.88 6.41 -21.33
CA PHE A 32 -4.91 7.56 -22.22
C PHE A 32 -3.58 7.65 -22.98
N ASN A 33 -2.72 8.60 -22.73
CA ASN A 33 -1.47 8.70 -23.48
C ASN A 33 -0.23 8.69 -22.56
N ALA A 34 0.95 8.50 -23.19
CA ALA A 34 2.22 8.44 -22.46
C ALA A 34 2.62 9.75 -21.74
N LYS A 35 1.91 10.84 -21.98
CA LYS A 35 2.14 12.14 -21.32
C LYS A 35 1.25 12.36 -20.10
N TRP A 36 0.56 11.31 -19.63
CA TRP A 36 -0.34 11.34 -18.47
C TRP A 36 -1.45 12.40 -18.57
N ASN A 37 -1.86 12.68 -19.80
CA ASN A 37 -2.93 13.63 -20.05
C ASN A 37 -4.24 12.90 -20.36
N VAL A 38 -5.26 13.19 -19.57
CA VAL A 38 -6.63 12.74 -19.83
C VAL A 38 -7.30 13.75 -20.75
N PRO A 39 -7.77 13.35 -21.96
CA PRO A 39 -8.49 14.25 -22.85
C PRO A 39 -9.70 14.85 -22.13
N GLU A 40 -9.97 16.11 -22.38
CA GLU A 40 -10.96 16.91 -21.65
C GLU A 40 -12.36 16.26 -21.67
N GLU A 41 -12.74 15.68 -22.80
CA GLU A 41 -14.01 15.00 -23.01
C GLU A 41 -14.21 13.73 -22.13
N PHE A 42 -13.13 13.18 -21.51
CA PHE A 42 -13.21 12.01 -20.62
C PHE A 42 -13.06 12.35 -19.14
N ARG A 43 -12.62 13.57 -18.78
CA ARG A 43 -12.29 13.91 -17.39
C ARG A 43 -13.44 13.73 -16.43
N ASP A 44 -14.66 14.06 -16.87
CA ASP A 44 -15.86 13.91 -16.04
C ASP A 44 -16.29 12.44 -15.89
N ASP A 45 -15.97 11.60 -16.87
CA ASP A 45 -16.26 10.16 -16.84
C ASP A 45 -15.23 9.36 -16.04
N VAL A 46 -14.03 9.92 -15.77
CA VAL A 46 -13.00 9.26 -14.93
C VAL A 46 -13.43 9.35 -13.47
N ILE A 47 -13.64 8.18 -12.86
CA ILE A 47 -14.07 8.03 -11.46
C ILE A 47 -12.98 7.48 -10.55
N ALA A 48 -11.92 6.90 -11.11
CA ALA A 48 -10.79 6.36 -10.37
C ALA A 48 -9.52 6.32 -11.23
N VAL A 49 -8.40 6.14 -10.56
CA VAL A 49 -7.09 5.96 -11.19
C VAL A 49 -6.38 4.76 -10.56
N TYR A 50 -5.55 4.07 -11.35
CA TYR A 50 -4.65 3.03 -10.86
C TYR A 50 -3.30 3.11 -11.58
N GLY A 51 -2.24 3.25 -10.81
CA GLY A 51 -0.87 3.34 -11.32
C GLY A 51 0.13 3.81 -10.28
N GLU A 52 1.28 4.26 -10.73
CA GLU A 52 2.34 4.81 -9.89
C GLU A 52 1.88 6.12 -9.21
N ASP A 53 2.42 6.42 -8.04
CA ASP A 53 2.04 7.55 -7.19
C ASP A 53 1.93 8.87 -7.98
N ILE A 54 3.01 9.28 -8.66
CA ILE A 54 3.05 10.55 -9.39
C ILE A 54 2.04 10.57 -10.54
N TYR A 55 1.88 9.44 -11.26
CA TYR A 55 0.88 9.33 -12.32
C TYR A 55 -0.52 9.53 -11.76
N ALA A 56 -0.83 8.83 -10.66
CA ALA A 56 -2.15 8.87 -10.07
C ALA A 56 -2.51 10.27 -9.56
N GLU A 57 -1.58 10.98 -8.93
CA GLU A 57 -1.76 12.36 -8.45
C GLU A 57 -2.04 13.33 -9.61
N ILE A 58 -1.26 13.25 -10.70
CA ILE A 58 -1.45 14.11 -11.89
C ILE A 58 -2.79 13.86 -12.57
N VAL A 59 -3.22 12.60 -12.68
CA VAL A 59 -4.52 12.25 -13.28
C VAL A 59 -5.67 12.64 -12.37
N ALA A 60 -5.52 12.45 -11.07
CA ALA A 60 -6.52 12.83 -10.09
C ALA A 60 -6.79 14.34 -10.12
N GLU A 61 -5.75 15.17 -10.19
CA GLU A 61 -5.88 16.62 -10.34
C GLU A 61 -6.67 16.99 -11.61
N GLN A 62 -6.31 16.41 -12.78
CA GLN A 62 -7.01 16.66 -14.05
C GLN A 62 -8.48 16.26 -14.03
N CYS A 63 -8.82 15.22 -13.28
CA CYS A 63 -10.16 14.63 -13.23
C CYS A 63 -10.96 15.02 -11.99
N ASN A 64 -10.48 15.96 -11.17
CA ASN A 64 -11.09 16.42 -9.93
C ASN A 64 -11.42 15.24 -8.97
N LEU A 65 -10.42 14.38 -8.74
CA LEU A 65 -10.49 13.26 -7.81
C LEU A 65 -9.67 13.56 -6.56
N THR A 66 -10.19 13.16 -5.41
CA THR A 66 -9.42 13.06 -4.17
C THR A 66 -8.98 11.61 -3.98
N LEU A 67 -7.67 11.39 -3.91
CA LEU A 67 -7.06 10.09 -3.63
C LEU A 67 -6.97 9.87 -2.13
N THR A 68 -7.58 8.80 -1.62
CA THR A 68 -7.53 8.49 -0.20
C THR A 68 -6.26 7.70 0.15
N LYS A 69 -5.61 8.10 1.23
CA LYS A 69 -4.42 7.43 1.78
C LYS A 69 -4.43 7.53 3.32
N PRO A 70 -3.72 6.66 4.03
CA PRO A 70 -3.51 6.86 5.47
C PRO A 70 -2.74 8.16 5.72
N LYS A 71 -2.83 8.70 6.94
CA LYS A 71 -1.98 9.84 7.34
C LYS A 71 -0.50 9.42 7.29
N ASP A 72 0.38 10.34 6.92
CA ASP A 72 1.79 10.03 6.71
C ASP A 72 2.46 9.39 7.96
N ASN A 73 2.12 9.83 9.16
CA ASN A 73 2.64 9.27 10.40
C ASN A 73 1.77 8.16 11.02
N TRP A 74 0.74 7.70 10.31
CA TRP A 74 -0.27 6.80 10.87
C TRP A 74 0.32 5.54 11.51
N LEU A 75 1.25 4.88 10.81
CA LEU A 75 1.84 3.62 11.25
C LEU A 75 2.59 3.75 12.59
N ALA A 76 3.28 4.87 12.82
CA ALA A 76 3.99 5.13 14.09
C ALA A 76 3.03 5.37 15.27
N GLY A 77 1.77 5.72 14.98
CA GLY A 77 0.71 5.86 15.99
C GLY A 77 0.04 4.55 16.40
N ILE A 78 0.38 3.43 15.75
CA ILE A 78 -0.20 2.13 16.07
C ILE A 78 0.53 1.50 17.26
N SER A 79 -0.26 0.99 18.22
CA SER A 79 0.28 0.31 19.41
C SER A 79 1.13 -0.90 19.02
N GLU A 80 2.24 -1.11 19.76
CA GLU A 80 3.11 -2.29 19.63
C GLU A 80 2.36 -3.62 19.86
N GLN A 81 1.19 -3.60 20.48
CA GLN A 81 0.30 -4.76 20.53
C GLN A 81 -0.01 -5.30 19.13
N PHE A 82 -0.11 -4.41 18.10
CA PHE A 82 -0.42 -4.79 16.73
C PHE A 82 0.80 -4.74 15.81
N THR A 83 1.76 -3.88 16.03
CA THR A 83 2.98 -3.85 15.20
C THR A 83 4.00 -4.90 15.61
N LYS A 84 3.95 -5.38 16.85
CA LYS A 84 4.89 -6.33 17.48
C LYS A 84 6.35 -5.88 17.41
N ARG A 85 6.57 -4.60 17.05
CA ARG A 85 7.87 -3.95 16.97
C ARG A 85 7.70 -2.45 17.20
N LYS A 86 8.74 -1.82 17.72
CA LYS A 86 8.78 -0.36 17.83
C LYS A 86 8.91 0.23 16.44
N ILE A 87 8.08 1.24 16.16
CA ILE A 87 8.12 2.01 14.90
C ILE A 87 8.17 3.48 15.27
N SER A 88 9.04 4.23 14.61
CA SER A 88 9.16 5.68 14.78
C SER A 88 9.00 6.40 13.44
N TYR A 89 8.58 7.65 13.49
CA TYR A 89 8.41 8.52 12.33
C TYR A 89 8.97 9.89 12.68
N ASP A 90 10.12 10.23 12.11
CA ASP A 90 10.80 11.51 12.38
C ASP A 90 11.75 11.85 11.22
N GLN A 91 12.52 12.92 11.34
CA GLN A 91 13.47 13.34 10.32
C GLN A 91 14.69 12.40 10.27
N LEU A 92 15.24 12.19 9.08
CA LEU A 92 16.37 11.29 8.85
C LEU A 92 17.56 11.64 9.78
N LYS A 93 17.83 12.92 10.03
CA LYS A 93 18.89 13.37 10.93
C LYS A 93 18.78 12.85 12.35
N ASP A 94 17.53 12.63 12.84
CA ASP A 94 17.27 12.20 14.21
C ASP A 94 17.67 10.74 14.42
N PHE A 95 17.84 9.99 13.35
CA PHE A 95 18.27 8.59 13.33
C PHE A 95 19.71 8.39 12.85
N ALA A 96 20.46 9.45 12.53
CA ALA A 96 21.79 9.35 11.92
C ALA A 96 22.80 8.51 12.74
N ASN A 97 22.60 8.39 14.06
CA ASN A 97 23.46 7.60 14.95
C ASN A 97 22.87 6.21 15.30
N GLU A 98 21.72 5.86 14.75
CA GLU A 98 21.09 4.56 15.00
C GLU A 98 21.77 3.45 14.20
N GLU A 99 21.84 2.27 14.82
CA GLU A 99 22.47 1.08 14.27
C GLU A 99 21.46 -0.10 14.25
N ASN A 100 21.69 -1.04 13.33
CA ASN A 100 20.87 -2.25 13.17
C ASN A 100 19.38 -1.94 13.10
N ILE A 101 18.98 -1.12 12.14
CA ILE A 101 17.65 -0.56 12.02
C ILE A 101 17.07 -0.76 10.61
N PHE A 102 15.77 -1.04 10.53
CA PHE A 102 15.05 -0.91 9.27
C PHE A 102 14.64 0.55 9.07
N ILE A 103 14.89 1.11 7.87
CA ILE A 103 14.51 2.48 7.54
C ILE A 103 13.94 2.59 6.13
N LYS A 104 12.89 3.40 5.96
CA LYS A 104 12.28 3.74 4.66
C LYS A 104 11.83 5.20 4.62
N CYS A 105 11.88 5.83 3.43
CA CYS A 105 11.28 7.14 3.22
C CYS A 105 9.77 7.08 3.42
N SER A 106 9.18 8.16 3.93
CA SER A 106 7.71 8.27 4.02
C SER A 106 7.08 8.68 2.68
N ASP A 107 7.78 9.51 1.92
CA ASP A 107 7.29 10.10 0.68
C ASP A 107 8.06 9.57 -0.54
N PHE A 108 8.82 10.46 -1.19
CA PHE A 108 9.61 10.09 -2.37
C PHE A 108 10.73 9.11 -1.98
N LYS A 109 10.91 8.08 -2.81
CA LYS A 109 11.95 7.05 -2.64
C LYS A 109 13.36 7.64 -2.88
N SER A 110 13.80 8.55 -2.00
CA SER A 110 15.15 9.14 -2.05
C SER A 110 16.25 8.10 -1.90
N PHE A 111 15.93 7.00 -1.20
CA PHE A 111 16.78 5.80 -1.09
C PHE A 111 15.92 4.53 -1.02
N LYS A 112 16.56 3.39 -1.23
CA LYS A 112 15.90 2.08 -1.12
C LYS A 112 15.68 1.72 0.35
N ALA A 113 14.42 1.41 0.72
CA ALA A 113 14.10 0.86 2.03
C ALA A 113 14.88 -0.43 2.32
N GLY A 114 15.30 -0.60 3.56
CA GLY A 114 16.08 -1.79 3.95
C GLY A 114 16.54 -1.75 5.40
N VAL A 115 17.24 -2.80 5.77
CA VAL A 115 17.97 -2.90 7.04
C VAL A 115 19.39 -2.39 6.82
N PHE A 116 19.86 -1.54 7.73
CA PHE A 116 21.19 -0.96 7.70
C PHE A 116 21.90 -1.18 9.03
N ASP A 117 23.16 -1.56 8.98
CA ASP A 117 24.01 -1.65 10.19
C ASP A 117 24.16 -0.26 10.82
N LYS A 118 24.34 0.76 9.97
CA LYS A 118 24.30 2.19 10.35
C LYS A 118 23.45 2.97 9.35
N VAL A 119 22.73 3.95 9.82
CA VAL A 119 21.93 4.83 8.92
C VAL A 119 22.80 5.54 7.88
N THR A 120 24.05 5.84 8.24
CA THR A 120 25.05 6.43 7.33
C THR A 120 25.51 5.49 6.19
N ASP A 121 25.18 4.20 6.26
CA ASP A 121 25.48 3.22 5.19
C ASP A 121 24.46 3.30 4.05
N ILE A 122 23.41 4.10 4.17
CA ILE A 122 22.48 4.38 3.09
C ILE A 122 23.26 4.97 1.91
N LYS A 123 23.13 4.34 0.74
CA LYS A 123 23.84 4.77 -0.47
C LYS A 123 23.52 6.24 -0.79
N GLY A 124 24.55 7.08 -0.83
CA GLY A 124 24.41 8.51 -1.12
C GLY A 124 23.95 9.34 0.08
N PHE A 125 24.09 8.84 1.31
CA PHE A 125 23.66 9.48 2.55
C PHE A 125 24.03 10.97 2.62
N ASP A 126 25.29 11.33 2.28
CA ASP A 126 25.78 12.72 2.31
C ASP A 126 25.03 13.69 1.35
N SER A 127 24.30 13.13 0.39
CA SER A 127 23.50 13.88 -0.60
C SER A 127 21.99 13.86 -0.29
N LEU A 128 21.56 13.18 0.76
CA LEU A 128 20.17 13.12 1.17
C LEU A 128 19.77 14.40 1.91
N ASP A 129 18.51 14.78 1.75
CA ASP A 129 17.92 15.80 2.63
C ASP A 129 17.66 15.18 4.00
N LEU A 130 18.49 15.54 4.96
CA LEU A 130 18.40 15.05 6.33
C LEU A 130 17.12 15.50 7.09
N ASN A 131 16.35 16.45 6.54
CA ASN A 131 15.05 16.82 7.07
C ASN A 131 13.90 15.99 6.47
N SER A 132 14.16 15.12 5.49
CA SER A 132 13.16 14.19 4.96
C SER A 132 12.61 13.30 6.06
N MET A 133 11.28 13.15 6.08
CA MET A 133 10.61 12.25 7.01
C MET A 133 10.82 10.79 6.63
N VAL A 134 11.12 9.97 7.63
CA VAL A 134 11.37 8.55 7.46
C VAL A 134 10.63 7.73 8.52
N PHE A 135 10.28 6.51 8.16
CA PHE A 135 9.93 5.48 9.14
C PHE A 135 11.16 4.67 9.50
N THR A 136 11.30 4.40 10.77
CA THR A 136 12.28 3.43 11.27
C THR A 136 11.57 2.36 12.09
N SER A 137 12.14 1.16 12.13
CA SER A 137 11.66 0.12 13.03
C SER A 137 12.76 -0.82 13.49
N GLU A 138 12.48 -1.53 14.60
CA GLU A 138 13.27 -2.70 14.98
C GLU A 138 13.34 -3.69 13.81
N VAL A 139 14.50 -4.30 13.64
CA VAL A 139 14.71 -5.38 12.67
C VAL A 139 14.03 -6.63 13.19
N VAL A 140 13.17 -7.22 12.38
CA VAL A 140 12.43 -8.44 12.68
C VAL A 140 12.53 -9.43 11.52
N GLU A 141 12.38 -10.72 11.82
CA GLU A 141 12.32 -11.77 10.80
C GLU A 141 10.85 -12.08 10.48
N TRP A 142 10.46 -11.84 9.22
CA TRP A 142 9.13 -12.16 8.73
C TRP A 142 9.08 -13.59 8.19
N GLU A 143 8.21 -14.42 8.76
CA GLU A 143 7.95 -15.79 8.28
C GLU A 143 6.89 -15.80 7.17
N LEU A 144 5.97 -14.84 7.20
CA LEU A 144 4.88 -14.71 6.24
C LEU A 144 4.49 -13.23 6.13
N GLU A 145 4.21 -12.77 4.89
CA GLU A 145 3.59 -11.47 4.65
C GLU A 145 2.39 -11.63 3.71
N VAL A 146 1.31 -10.92 4.03
CA VAL A 146 -0.01 -11.03 3.37
C VAL A 146 -0.54 -9.64 3.08
N ARG A 147 -0.90 -9.38 1.84
CA ARG A 147 -1.62 -8.19 1.40
C ARG A 147 -3.12 -8.39 1.48
N CYS A 148 -3.84 -7.42 2.05
CA CYS A 148 -5.29 -7.43 2.18
C CYS A 148 -5.88 -6.16 1.59
N PHE A 149 -6.73 -6.29 0.57
CA PHE A 149 -7.57 -5.20 0.09
C PHE A 149 -8.81 -5.10 0.97
N VAL A 150 -8.98 -3.95 1.62
CA VAL A 150 -10.02 -3.71 2.64
C VAL A 150 -10.97 -2.63 2.18
N LEU A 151 -12.27 -2.89 2.29
CA LEU A 151 -13.34 -1.94 2.00
C LEU A 151 -14.37 -1.97 3.13
N ASN A 152 -14.69 -0.80 3.70
CA ASN A 152 -15.65 -0.65 4.78
C ASN A 152 -15.38 -1.61 5.96
N ASN A 153 -14.11 -1.70 6.36
CA ASN A 153 -13.65 -2.57 7.47
C ASN A 153 -13.81 -4.08 7.21
N GLU A 154 -13.87 -4.49 5.95
CA GLU A 154 -13.92 -5.89 5.54
C GLU A 154 -12.81 -6.22 4.57
N ILE A 155 -12.11 -7.34 4.75
CA ILE A 155 -11.16 -7.87 3.76
C ILE A 155 -11.97 -8.40 2.57
N LYS A 156 -11.81 -7.77 1.39
CA LYS A 156 -12.44 -8.22 0.14
C LYS A 156 -11.65 -9.32 -0.54
N THR A 157 -10.34 -9.20 -0.54
CA THR A 157 -9.42 -10.21 -1.06
C THR A 157 -8.08 -10.10 -0.36
N HIS A 158 -7.34 -11.19 -0.33
CA HIS A 158 -5.98 -11.23 0.22
C HIS A 158 -5.11 -12.21 -0.57
N SER A 159 -3.79 -12.00 -0.49
CA SER A 159 -2.77 -12.91 -1.01
C SER A 159 -1.52 -12.82 -0.16
N SER A 160 -0.88 -13.96 0.13
CA SER A 160 0.51 -13.91 0.56
C SER A 160 1.38 -13.36 -0.57
N TYR A 161 2.53 -12.79 -0.25
CA TYR A 161 3.52 -12.37 -1.24
C TYR A 161 4.96 -12.66 -0.78
N TRP A 162 5.14 -13.04 0.47
CA TRP A 162 6.43 -13.39 1.05
C TRP A 162 6.27 -14.53 2.04
N ARG A 163 7.15 -15.54 1.98
CA ARG A 163 7.20 -16.65 2.92
C ARG A 163 8.63 -17.18 3.04
N ASN A 164 9.15 -17.29 4.27
CA ASN A 164 10.45 -17.85 4.55
C ASN A 164 11.57 -17.26 3.66
N ASN A 165 11.65 -15.92 3.60
CA ASN A 165 12.64 -15.17 2.85
C ASN A 165 12.57 -15.34 1.32
N ALA A 166 11.41 -15.72 0.77
CA ALA A 166 11.17 -15.83 -0.66
C ALA A 166 9.83 -15.23 -1.07
N PHE A 167 9.75 -14.73 -2.31
CA PHE A 167 8.48 -14.38 -2.91
C PHE A 167 7.61 -15.63 -3.05
N ASP A 168 6.41 -15.60 -2.46
CA ASP A 168 5.49 -16.73 -2.44
C ASP A 168 4.05 -16.26 -2.34
N THR A 169 3.25 -16.56 -3.37
CA THR A 169 1.81 -16.27 -3.44
C THR A 169 0.94 -17.49 -3.16
N ASN A 170 1.50 -18.57 -2.62
CA ASN A 170 0.72 -19.75 -2.26
C ASN A 170 -0.37 -19.42 -1.23
N SER A 171 -1.49 -20.09 -1.34
CA SER A 171 -2.62 -19.90 -0.43
C SER A 171 -2.23 -20.11 1.03
N LEU A 172 -2.80 -19.31 1.90
CA LEU A 172 -2.69 -19.50 3.34
C LEU A 172 -3.29 -20.85 3.75
N SER A 173 -2.68 -21.51 4.70
CA SER A 173 -3.33 -22.64 5.38
C SER A 173 -4.60 -22.19 6.09
N LYS A 174 -5.51 -23.11 6.39
CA LYS A 174 -6.76 -22.80 7.11
C LYS A 174 -6.50 -22.14 8.48
N THR A 175 -5.43 -22.53 9.15
CA THR A 175 -5.05 -21.96 10.44
C THR A 175 -4.52 -20.53 10.25
N GLU A 176 -3.57 -20.31 9.34
CA GLU A 176 -3.04 -18.98 9.06
C GLU A 176 -4.16 -18.01 8.66
N GLN A 177 -5.08 -18.47 7.79
CA GLN A 177 -6.20 -17.64 7.36
C GLN A 177 -7.11 -17.27 8.53
N LYS A 178 -7.50 -18.25 9.38
CA LYS A 178 -8.32 -18.01 10.56
C LYS A 178 -7.67 -17.00 11.51
N ASP A 179 -6.40 -17.21 11.84
CA ASP A 179 -5.66 -16.40 12.78
C ASP A 179 -5.44 -14.96 12.23
N MET A 180 -5.19 -14.83 10.92
CA MET A 180 -5.13 -13.52 10.24
C MET A 180 -6.46 -12.76 10.36
N PHE A 181 -7.59 -13.43 10.09
CA PHE A 181 -8.89 -12.77 10.19
C PHE A 181 -9.22 -12.39 11.64
N GLU A 182 -8.88 -13.22 12.63
CA GLU A 182 -9.05 -12.89 14.03
C GLU A 182 -8.17 -11.68 14.44
N PHE A 183 -6.91 -11.65 14.00
CA PHE A 183 -6.03 -10.51 14.21
C PHE A 183 -6.60 -9.25 13.56
N PHE A 184 -7.05 -9.33 12.31
CA PHE A 184 -7.67 -8.22 11.58
C PHE A 184 -8.89 -7.67 12.32
N GLN A 185 -9.80 -8.52 12.81
CA GLN A 185 -10.98 -8.08 13.53
C GLN A 185 -10.62 -7.31 14.81
N ASN A 186 -9.66 -7.81 15.58
CA ASN A 186 -9.16 -7.12 16.77
C ASN A 186 -8.52 -5.76 16.42
N PHE A 187 -7.78 -5.70 15.31
CA PHE A 187 -7.16 -4.50 14.81
C PHE A 187 -8.21 -3.45 14.38
N ILE A 188 -9.17 -3.85 13.56
CA ILE A 188 -10.22 -2.95 13.03
C ILE A 188 -11.11 -2.41 14.15
N GLN A 189 -11.46 -3.20 15.17
CA GLN A 189 -12.22 -2.70 16.32
C GLN A 189 -11.58 -1.48 16.98
N LYS A 190 -10.23 -1.36 16.91
CA LYS A 190 -9.49 -0.27 17.55
C LYS A 190 -9.17 0.88 16.61
N TYR A 191 -8.91 0.59 15.33
CA TYR A 191 -8.31 1.55 14.41
C TYR A 191 -9.15 1.90 13.19
N ALA A 192 -10.37 1.35 13.04
CA ALA A 192 -11.24 1.63 11.88
C ALA A 192 -11.41 3.12 11.58
N GLU A 193 -11.66 3.94 12.61
CA GLU A 193 -11.88 5.39 12.47
C GLU A 193 -10.62 6.17 12.05
N THR A 194 -9.46 5.54 12.07
CA THR A 194 -8.18 6.15 11.67
C THR A 194 -7.80 5.86 10.23
N LEU A 195 -8.56 5.00 9.55
CA LEU A 195 -8.30 4.52 8.21
C LEU A 195 -9.31 5.07 7.20
N PRO A 196 -8.90 5.28 5.94
CA PRO A 196 -9.85 5.43 4.84
C PRO A 196 -10.73 4.17 4.70
N LYS A 197 -11.97 4.35 4.20
CA LYS A 197 -12.88 3.22 3.96
C LYS A 197 -12.35 2.18 2.97
N ALA A 198 -11.49 2.59 2.05
CA ALA A 198 -10.85 1.76 1.04
C ALA A 198 -9.32 1.87 1.18
N ILE A 199 -8.67 0.78 1.54
CA ILE A 199 -7.25 0.75 1.90
C ILE A 199 -6.66 -0.63 1.63
N VAL A 200 -5.35 -0.69 1.47
CA VAL A 200 -4.59 -1.94 1.51
C VAL A 200 -3.85 -2.01 2.85
N LEU A 201 -4.02 -3.12 3.54
CA LEU A 201 -3.30 -3.43 4.78
C LEU A 201 -2.42 -4.66 4.55
N ASP A 202 -1.16 -4.53 4.92
CA ASP A 202 -0.22 -5.65 4.90
C ASP A 202 -0.03 -6.17 6.32
N PHE A 203 -0.27 -7.47 6.52
CA PHE A 203 -0.07 -8.19 7.77
C PHE A 203 1.00 -9.26 7.58
N GLY A 204 1.62 -9.68 8.66
CA GLY A 204 2.60 -10.76 8.59
C GLY A 204 2.80 -11.46 9.92
N ILE A 205 3.53 -12.56 9.87
CA ILE A 205 3.96 -13.30 11.06
C ILE A 205 5.41 -12.96 11.33
N ILE A 206 5.68 -12.36 12.49
CA ILE A 206 7.03 -12.16 12.99
C ILE A 206 7.43 -13.41 13.78
N LYS A 207 8.58 -13.97 13.46
CA LYS A 207 9.15 -15.14 14.14
C LYS A 207 9.17 -14.96 15.67
N GLY A 208 8.51 -15.85 16.37
CA GLY A 208 8.40 -15.84 17.83
C GLY A 208 7.49 -14.76 18.42
N LYS A 209 6.90 -13.84 17.60
CA LYS A 209 5.99 -12.78 18.09
C LYS A 209 4.56 -12.91 17.53
N GLY A 210 4.34 -13.72 16.46
CA GLY A 210 3.04 -13.94 15.83
C GLY A 210 2.60 -12.82 14.87
N TRP A 211 1.29 -12.75 14.62
CA TRP A 211 0.71 -11.80 13.66
C TRP A 211 0.95 -10.34 14.05
N ALA A 212 1.30 -9.55 13.07
CA ALA A 212 1.59 -8.13 13.21
C ALA A 212 1.15 -7.34 11.97
N LEU A 213 0.81 -6.06 12.16
CA LEU A 213 0.64 -5.11 11.07
C LEU A 213 2.01 -4.74 10.51
N ILE A 214 2.16 -4.83 9.19
CA ILE A 214 3.35 -4.37 8.47
C ILE A 214 3.20 -2.89 8.13
N GLU A 215 2.18 -2.56 7.33
CA GLU A 215 1.91 -1.20 6.84
C GLU A 215 0.49 -1.05 6.30
N ALA A 216 0.11 0.19 5.98
CA ALA A 216 -1.08 0.54 5.22
C ALA A 216 -0.67 1.30 3.96
N ASN A 217 -1.27 0.93 2.83
CA ASN A 217 -0.96 1.50 1.52
C ASN A 217 -2.24 1.97 0.81
N PRO A 218 -2.18 3.06 0.00
CA PRO A 218 -3.31 3.45 -0.83
C PRO A 218 -3.65 2.36 -1.85
N ALA A 219 -4.95 2.06 -2.03
CA ALA A 219 -5.35 0.98 -2.94
C ALA A 219 -5.11 1.35 -4.42
N TRP A 220 -5.16 2.62 -4.78
CA TRP A 220 -4.98 3.12 -6.15
C TRP A 220 -3.54 2.98 -6.68
N CYS A 221 -2.56 2.64 -5.85
CA CYS A 221 -1.16 2.38 -6.27
C CYS A 221 -0.57 1.08 -5.70
N SER A 222 -1.38 0.24 -5.08
CA SER A 222 -0.93 -1.03 -4.51
C SER A 222 -0.94 -2.16 -5.51
N GLY A 223 0.15 -2.94 -5.57
CA GLY A 223 0.21 -4.16 -6.37
C GLY A 223 -0.79 -5.22 -5.89
N LEU A 224 -1.28 -6.04 -6.81
CA LEU A 224 -2.30 -7.05 -6.52
C LEU A 224 -1.71 -8.33 -5.92
N TYR A 225 -0.50 -8.67 -6.32
CA TYR A 225 0.04 -10.03 -6.16
C TYR A 225 -0.94 -11.06 -6.74
N ASP A 226 -1.43 -12.01 -5.94
CA ASP A 226 -2.43 -13.01 -6.37
C ASP A 226 -3.83 -12.75 -5.78
N CYS A 227 -4.11 -11.51 -5.38
CA CYS A 227 -5.44 -11.09 -4.96
C CYS A 227 -6.44 -11.19 -6.11
N ASP A 228 -7.70 -11.53 -5.80
CA ASP A 228 -8.80 -11.48 -6.75
C ASP A 228 -8.94 -10.07 -7.34
N ALA A 229 -8.64 -9.94 -8.63
CA ALA A 229 -8.59 -8.65 -9.32
C ALA A 229 -9.96 -7.95 -9.39
N ALA A 230 -11.07 -8.70 -9.42
CA ALA A 230 -12.42 -8.10 -9.44
C ALA A 230 -12.75 -7.46 -8.08
N LYS A 231 -12.42 -8.14 -6.99
CA LYS A 231 -12.60 -7.62 -5.64
C LYS A 231 -11.64 -6.48 -5.32
N ALA A 232 -10.38 -6.58 -5.77
CA ALA A 232 -9.42 -5.50 -5.64
C ALA A 232 -9.86 -4.24 -6.40
N LEU A 233 -10.44 -4.40 -7.60
CA LEU A 233 -10.97 -3.30 -8.40
C LEU A 233 -12.06 -2.52 -7.66
N GLU A 234 -12.95 -3.19 -6.93
CA GLU A 234 -13.96 -2.52 -6.08
C GLU A 234 -13.31 -1.62 -5.04
N VAL A 235 -12.23 -2.08 -4.38
CA VAL A 235 -11.50 -1.30 -3.38
C VAL A 235 -10.78 -0.12 -4.03
N ILE A 236 -10.13 -0.34 -5.17
CA ILE A 236 -9.43 0.71 -5.92
C ILE A 236 -10.40 1.83 -6.29
N VAL A 237 -11.57 1.51 -6.84
CA VAL A 237 -12.58 2.52 -7.20
C VAL A 237 -13.00 3.34 -5.98
N GLN A 238 -13.22 2.69 -4.84
CA GLN A 238 -13.65 3.35 -3.62
C GLN A 238 -12.53 4.13 -2.89
N SER A 239 -11.29 3.98 -3.32
CA SER A 239 -10.15 4.77 -2.82
C SER A 239 -9.97 6.11 -3.56
N CYS A 240 -10.80 6.37 -4.57
CA CYS A 240 -10.85 7.63 -5.32
C CYS A 240 -12.24 8.27 -5.12
N ILE A 241 -12.27 9.54 -4.76
CA ILE A 241 -13.52 10.27 -4.48
C ILE A 241 -13.66 11.37 -5.54
N LYS A 242 -14.74 11.36 -6.31
CA LYS A 242 -15.07 12.44 -7.23
C LYS A 242 -15.56 13.65 -6.41
N ASN A 243 -14.97 14.83 -6.62
CA ASN A 243 -15.34 16.08 -5.94
C ASN A 243 -16.47 16.81 -6.66
#